data_051fef88ab33d2a07fdbadae14f7066d
#
_entry.id   051fef88ab33d2a07fdbadae14f7066d
#
_cell.length_a   1.000
_cell.length_b   1.000
_cell.length_c   1.000
_cell.angle_alpha   90.00
_cell.angle_beta   90.00
_cell.angle_gamma   90.00
#
_symmetry.space_group_name_H-M   'P 1'
#
loop_
_entity.id
_entity.type
_entity.pdbx_description
1 polymer ?
#
loop_
_entity_poly.entity_id
_entity_poly.type
_entity_poly.pdbx_seq_one_letter_code
_entity_poly.pdbx_strand_id
1 'polypeptide(L)'
;GRGTFVAAKNPTEFAEGLVSALNTIGESGGAWNVALTSSTVETDGRVFVARYDGSWGGDLWAVAYNATGNMNTTADGTPIPVWKASAQLPAPADRKIFTWKDSGGGGTTFTYGNLSNAKQTAIGSSDVVDFVRGVTSKSVASGGTLRNRSSLLGDIANPAPAYVKASNTVFAPAND
;
A
#
# COMPACT_ATOMS: atom_id res chain seq x y z
N GLY A 1 9.10 -7.21 24.46
CA GLY A 1 8.11 -6.15 24.48
C GLY A 1 7.51 -6.01 25.87
N ARG A 2 7.54 -4.81 26.43
CA ARG A 2 6.86 -4.51 27.69
C ARG A 2 5.42 -4.17 27.34
N GLY A 3 4.47 -5.03 27.69
CA GLY A 3 3.05 -4.72 27.59
C GLY A 3 2.66 -3.60 28.55
N THR A 4 1.66 -2.82 28.19
CA THR A 4 1.09 -1.80 29.07
C THR A 4 0.17 -2.51 30.08
N PHE A 5 0.45 -2.33 31.37
CA PHE A 5 -0.41 -2.85 32.43
C PHE A 5 -1.47 -1.80 32.75
N VAL A 6 -2.74 -2.14 32.67
CA VAL A 6 -3.86 -1.26 33.05
C VAL A 6 -4.53 -1.85 34.27
N ALA A 7 -4.40 -1.17 35.41
CA ALA A 7 -5.12 -1.52 36.63
C ALA A 7 -6.46 -0.78 36.64
N ALA A 8 -7.53 -1.45 36.21
CA ALA A 8 -8.87 -0.88 36.20
C ALA A 8 -9.63 -1.23 37.49
N LYS A 9 -10.13 -0.22 38.20
CA LYS A 9 -10.92 -0.37 39.42
C LYS A 9 -12.43 -0.34 39.14
N ASN A 10 -12.82 0.12 37.96
CA ASN A 10 -14.22 0.19 37.52
C ASN A 10 -14.31 0.06 36.00
N PRO A 11 -15.52 -0.19 35.41
CA PRO A 11 -15.72 -0.36 34.00
C PRO A 11 -15.26 0.84 33.14
N THR A 12 -15.36 2.05 33.66
CA THR A 12 -14.98 3.27 32.94
C THR A 12 -13.46 3.34 32.78
N GLU A 13 -12.70 3.14 33.87
CA GLU A 13 -11.24 3.07 33.83
C GLU A 13 -10.72 1.93 32.93
N PHE A 14 -11.45 0.80 32.90
CA PHE A 14 -11.13 -0.29 32.00
C PHE A 14 -11.30 0.13 30.54
N ALA A 15 -12.43 0.77 30.20
CA ALA A 15 -12.69 1.25 28.85
C ALA A 15 -11.67 2.28 28.39
N GLU A 16 -11.35 3.26 29.26
CA GLU A 16 -10.34 4.29 28.97
C GLU A 16 -8.93 3.69 28.81
N GLY A 17 -8.56 2.73 29.66
CA GLY A 17 -7.29 2.02 29.56
C GLY A 17 -7.19 1.17 28.29
N LEU A 18 -8.28 0.53 27.89
CA LEU A 18 -8.34 -0.25 26.65
C LEU A 18 -8.22 0.67 25.41
N VAL A 19 -8.95 1.79 25.39
CA VAL A 19 -8.85 2.78 24.31
C VAL A 19 -7.43 3.35 24.23
N SER A 20 -6.82 3.70 25.36
CA SER A 20 -5.44 4.18 25.43
C SER A 20 -4.44 3.13 24.92
N ALA A 21 -4.60 1.88 25.30
CA ALA A 21 -3.75 0.78 24.82
C ALA A 21 -3.92 0.55 23.31
N LEU A 22 -5.15 0.59 22.79
CA LEU A 22 -5.44 0.46 21.36
C LEU A 22 -4.88 1.64 20.57
N ASN A 23 -4.99 2.87 21.07
CA ASN A 23 -4.38 4.04 20.45
C ASN A 23 -2.85 3.93 20.43
N THR A 24 -2.23 3.49 21.52
CA THR A 24 -0.78 3.25 21.59
C THR A 24 -0.33 2.17 20.60
N ILE A 25 -1.13 1.13 20.39
CA ILE A 25 -0.87 0.10 19.36
C ILE A 25 -1.02 0.72 17.96
N GLY A 26 -2.03 1.56 17.74
CA GLY A 26 -2.23 2.30 16.49
C GLY A 26 -1.11 3.30 16.18
N GLU A 27 -0.58 3.98 17.21
CA GLU A 27 0.50 4.96 17.09
C GLU A 27 1.89 4.32 17.04
N SER A 28 2.09 3.14 17.62
CA SER A 28 3.37 2.43 17.66
C SER A 28 3.77 1.78 16.35
N GLY A 29 3.27 2.32 15.27
CA GLY A 29 3.78 2.06 13.92
C GLY A 29 3.34 0.72 13.37
N GLY A 30 2.85 0.79 12.19
CA GLY A 30 2.33 -0.32 11.40
C GLY A 30 3.08 -1.64 11.59
N ALA A 31 2.31 -2.69 11.63
CA ALA A 31 2.83 -4.05 11.65
C ALA A 31 3.79 -4.23 10.46
N TRP A 32 5.06 -4.41 10.78
CA TRP A 32 6.08 -4.72 9.79
C TRP A 32 5.90 -6.18 9.39
N ASN A 33 5.19 -6.45 8.33
CA ASN A 33 5.27 -7.74 7.68
C ASN A 33 6.50 -7.73 6.77
N VAL A 34 7.63 -8.18 7.31
CA VAL A 34 8.78 -8.53 6.48
C VAL A 34 8.43 -9.84 5.79
N ALA A 35 7.80 -9.76 4.65
CA ALA A 35 7.77 -10.88 3.74
C ALA A 35 9.16 -10.97 3.11
N LEU A 36 10.01 -11.82 3.65
CA LEU A 36 11.22 -12.29 2.98
C LEU A 36 10.81 -13.06 1.73
N THR A 37 10.84 -12.41 0.60
CA THR A 37 10.32 -12.95 -0.67
C THR A 37 11.24 -13.92 -1.36
N SER A 38 12.46 -14.10 -0.93
CA SER A 38 13.28 -15.21 -1.33
C SER A 38 14.41 -15.43 -0.34
N SER A 39 14.73 -16.68 -0.09
CA SER A 39 15.96 -17.11 0.60
C SER A 39 17.22 -16.84 -0.22
N THR A 40 17.09 -16.32 -1.42
CA THR A 40 18.19 -15.91 -2.28
C THR A 40 18.32 -14.40 -2.24
N VAL A 41 19.37 -13.92 -1.59
CA VAL A 41 19.88 -12.54 -1.74
C VAL A 41 20.30 -12.40 -3.20
N GLU A 42 19.35 -12.01 -4.05
CA GLU A 42 19.63 -11.87 -5.46
C GLU A 42 20.37 -10.56 -5.72
N THR A 43 21.54 -10.74 -6.24
CA THR A 43 22.43 -9.93 -7.07
C THR A 43 22.56 -8.41 -6.83
N ASP A 44 21.61 -7.72 -6.25
CA ASP A 44 21.74 -6.28 -5.96
C ASP A 44 21.74 -5.96 -4.46
N GLY A 45 21.86 -6.97 -3.59
CA GLY A 45 21.94 -6.77 -2.14
C GLY A 45 20.74 -6.04 -1.55
N ARG A 46 19.53 -6.29 -2.05
CA ARG A 46 18.31 -5.65 -1.58
C ARG A 46 17.31 -6.65 -1.06
N VAL A 47 16.53 -6.24 -0.06
CA VAL A 47 15.33 -6.93 0.41
C VAL A 47 14.12 -6.05 0.16
N PHE A 48 13.01 -6.68 -0.22
CA PHE A 48 11.73 -5.98 -0.42
C PHE A 48 10.86 -6.17 0.81
N VAL A 49 10.44 -5.05 1.40
CA VAL A 49 9.64 -5.00 2.62
C VAL A 49 8.28 -4.42 2.31
N ALA A 50 7.24 -5.25 2.43
CA ALA A 50 5.87 -4.77 2.36
C ALA A 50 5.50 -4.12 3.71
N ARG A 51 4.81 -2.98 3.66
CA ARG A 51 4.40 -2.21 4.83
C ARG A 51 2.90 -2.01 4.85
N TYR A 52 2.39 -2.00 6.07
CA TYR A 52 1.03 -1.63 6.42
C TYR A 52 1.06 -0.62 7.55
N ASP A 53 0.28 0.47 7.46
CA ASP A 53 0.33 1.57 8.43
C ASP A 53 -0.86 1.60 9.40
N GLY A 54 -1.69 0.57 9.42
CA GLY A 54 -2.87 0.50 10.28
C GLY A 54 -4.04 1.38 9.85
N SER A 55 -3.83 2.30 8.90
CA SER A 55 -4.83 3.25 8.38
C SER A 55 -5.29 2.92 6.96
N TRP A 56 -5.22 1.64 6.58
CA TRP A 56 -5.48 1.16 5.22
C TRP A 56 -4.51 1.73 4.17
N GLY A 57 -3.36 2.20 4.61
CA GLY A 57 -2.25 2.58 3.79
C GLY A 57 -1.15 1.54 3.82
N GLY A 58 -0.41 1.44 2.73
CA GLY A 58 0.73 0.55 2.64
C GLY A 58 1.80 1.10 1.73
N ASP A 59 2.93 0.42 1.70
CA ASP A 59 4.03 0.71 0.79
C ASP A 59 4.89 -0.53 0.59
N LEU A 60 5.65 -0.54 -0.50
CA LEU A 60 6.69 -1.54 -0.75
C LEU A 60 8.03 -0.81 -0.79
N TRP A 61 8.95 -1.23 0.06
CA TRP A 61 10.27 -0.65 0.16
C TRP A 61 11.34 -1.64 -0.29
N ALA A 62 12.34 -1.15 -1.03
CA ALA A 62 13.59 -1.86 -1.21
C ALA A 62 14.62 -1.30 -0.22
N VAL A 63 15.21 -2.18 0.57
CA VAL A 63 16.22 -1.85 1.59
C VAL A 63 17.52 -2.57 1.24
N ALA A 64 18.64 -1.86 1.26
CA ALA A 64 19.93 -2.47 1.01
C ALA A 64 20.45 -3.21 2.24
N TYR A 65 21.26 -4.25 2.00
CA TYR A 65 22.09 -4.85 3.04
C TYR A 65 23.40 -4.04 3.21
N ASN A 66 23.88 -3.98 4.44
CA ASN A 66 25.20 -3.45 4.74
C ASN A 66 26.29 -4.51 4.50
N ALA A 67 27.55 -4.11 4.69
CA ALA A 67 28.70 -4.99 4.47
C ALA A 67 28.73 -6.23 5.40
N THR A 68 27.98 -6.21 6.49
CA THR A 68 27.85 -7.35 7.44
C THR A 68 26.67 -8.25 7.13
N GLY A 69 25.95 -8.00 6.02
CA GLY A 69 24.78 -8.77 5.61
C GLY A 69 23.49 -8.45 6.37
N ASN A 70 23.50 -7.39 7.17
CA ASN A 70 22.31 -6.91 7.86
C ASN A 70 21.58 -5.85 7.03
N MET A 71 20.28 -5.80 7.17
CA MET A 71 19.44 -4.75 6.57
C MET A 71 19.82 -3.38 7.14
N ASN A 72 19.96 -2.37 6.29
CA ASN A 72 20.19 -1.01 6.73
C ASN A 72 18.98 -0.48 7.50
N THR A 73 19.20 -0.10 8.76
CA THR A 73 18.19 0.42 9.66
C THR A 73 18.68 1.68 10.37
N THR A 74 17.73 2.49 10.83
CA THR A 74 17.98 3.55 11.80
C THR A 74 18.32 2.97 13.18
N ALA A 75 18.71 3.81 14.15
CA ALA A 75 19.07 3.38 15.48
C ALA A 75 17.91 2.68 16.23
N ASP A 76 16.65 2.99 15.92
CA ASP A 76 15.44 2.36 16.46
C ASP A 76 15.02 1.08 15.71
N GLY A 77 15.83 0.63 14.74
CA GLY A 77 15.57 -0.58 13.97
C GLY A 77 14.66 -0.37 12.75
N THR A 78 14.26 0.86 12.44
CA THR A 78 13.43 1.15 11.25
C THR A 78 14.26 0.97 9.97
N PRO A 79 13.81 0.17 8.97
CA PRO A 79 14.52 0.01 7.71
C PRO A 79 14.69 1.34 6.96
N ILE A 80 15.86 1.55 6.40
CA ILE A 80 16.19 2.73 5.58
C ILE A 80 16.04 2.33 4.11
N PRO A 81 14.95 2.75 3.43
CA PRO A 81 14.72 2.35 2.05
C PRO A 81 15.65 3.11 1.09
N VAL A 82 16.18 2.39 0.12
CA VAL A 82 16.83 2.95 -1.07
C VAL A 82 15.80 3.25 -2.17
N TRP A 83 14.61 2.66 -2.05
CA TRP A 83 13.51 2.85 -2.98
C TRP A 83 12.16 2.62 -2.26
N LYS A 84 11.14 3.39 -2.64
CA LYS A 84 9.77 3.27 -2.16
C LYS A 84 8.82 3.27 -3.35
N ALA A 85 7.89 2.30 -3.39
CA ALA A 85 6.90 2.22 -4.46
C ALA A 85 5.99 3.46 -4.49
N SER A 86 5.59 3.97 -3.32
CA SER A 86 4.76 5.18 -3.22
C SER A 86 5.39 6.41 -3.87
N ALA A 87 6.73 6.53 -3.79
CA ALA A 87 7.48 7.63 -4.39
C ALA A 87 7.64 7.52 -5.92
N GLN A 88 7.37 6.34 -6.48
CA GLN A 88 7.51 6.06 -7.92
C GLN A 88 6.16 6.03 -8.65
N LEU A 89 5.06 6.25 -7.94
CA LEU A 89 3.75 6.25 -8.57
C LEU A 89 3.61 7.45 -9.50
N PRO A 90 3.23 7.24 -10.77
CA PRO A 90 2.93 8.34 -11.67
C PRO A 90 1.79 9.22 -11.15
N ALA A 91 1.69 10.44 -11.62
CA ALA A 91 0.53 11.29 -11.35
C ALA A 91 -0.78 10.57 -11.75
N PRO A 92 -1.90 10.82 -11.07
CA PRO A 92 -3.16 10.12 -11.35
C PRO A 92 -3.59 10.15 -12.82
N ALA A 93 -3.30 11.23 -13.52
CA ALA A 93 -3.61 11.38 -14.95
C ALA A 93 -2.79 10.44 -15.85
N ASP A 94 -1.53 10.16 -15.45
CA ASP A 94 -0.59 9.36 -16.23
C ASP A 94 -0.69 7.86 -15.94
N ARG A 95 -1.50 7.47 -14.95
CA ARG A 95 -1.67 6.07 -14.59
C ARG A 95 -2.50 5.32 -15.61
N LYS A 96 -1.94 4.23 -16.13
CA LYS A 96 -2.62 3.31 -17.04
C LYS A 96 -3.34 2.24 -16.19
N ILE A 97 -4.59 2.52 -15.81
CA ILE A 97 -5.43 1.62 -15.04
C ILE A 97 -6.53 1.11 -15.96
N PHE A 98 -6.70 -0.21 -16.03
CA PHE A 98 -7.66 -0.86 -16.92
C PHE A 98 -8.70 -1.65 -16.11
N THR A 99 -9.85 -1.83 -16.71
CA THR A 99 -10.94 -2.68 -16.20
C THR A 99 -11.57 -3.45 -17.35
N TRP A 100 -12.39 -4.44 -17.03
CA TRP A 100 -13.11 -5.24 -18.01
C TRP A 100 -14.41 -4.56 -18.41
N LYS A 101 -14.73 -4.61 -19.71
CA LYS A 101 -16.04 -4.19 -20.25
C LYS A 101 -17.10 -5.23 -19.93
N ASP A 102 -18.30 -4.77 -19.54
CA ASP A 102 -19.44 -5.67 -19.28
C ASP A 102 -20.08 -6.21 -20.56
N SER A 103 -19.93 -5.51 -21.68
CA SER A 103 -20.43 -5.90 -23.01
C SER A 103 -19.36 -5.83 -24.07
N GLY A 104 -19.38 -6.76 -25.01
CA GLY A 104 -18.43 -6.82 -26.13
C GLY A 104 -17.06 -7.36 -25.78
N GLY A 105 -16.80 -7.71 -24.53
CA GLY A 105 -15.53 -8.24 -24.07
C GLY A 105 -14.36 -7.26 -24.12
N GLY A 106 -13.20 -7.67 -23.57
CA GLY A 106 -11.96 -6.90 -23.62
C GLY A 106 -11.78 -5.86 -22.51
N GLY A 107 -10.58 -5.26 -22.48
CA GLY A 107 -10.22 -4.24 -21.51
C GLY A 107 -10.66 -2.83 -21.96
N THR A 108 -10.83 -1.96 -20.98
CA THR A 108 -11.01 -0.52 -21.20
C THR A 108 -10.31 0.26 -20.11
N THR A 109 -10.00 1.53 -20.35
CA THR A 109 -9.44 2.41 -19.33
C THR A 109 -10.43 2.58 -18.18
N PHE A 110 -9.94 2.45 -16.94
CA PHE A 110 -10.74 2.63 -15.73
C PHE A 110 -11.01 4.12 -15.50
N THR A 111 -12.02 4.65 -16.20
CA THR A 111 -12.58 6.00 -16.01
C THR A 111 -14.08 5.88 -15.85
N TYR A 112 -14.72 6.80 -15.14
CA TYR A 112 -16.15 6.74 -14.86
C TYR A 112 -17.00 6.59 -16.14
N GLY A 113 -16.69 7.36 -17.18
CA GLY A 113 -17.41 7.32 -18.45
C GLY A 113 -17.26 6.00 -19.25
N ASN A 114 -16.23 5.21 -18.96
CA ASN A 114 -16.01 3.90 -19.60
C ASN A 114 -16.67 2.72 -18.85
N LEU A 115 -17.28 3.00 -17.70
CA LEU A 115 -18.01 2.00 -16.94
C LEU A 115 -19.44 1.87 -17.46
N SER A 116 -20.01 0.66 -17.37
CA SER A 116 -21.43 0.47 -17.66
C SER A 116 -22.32 1.23 -16.64
N ASN A 117 -23.54 1.54 -17.03
CA ASN A 117 -24.50 2.23 -16.15
C ASN A 117 -24.69 1.50 -14.81
N ALA A 118 -24.68 0.17 -14.81
CA ALA A 118 -24.77 -0.62 -13.58
C ALA A 118 -23.57 -0.38 -12.65
N LYS A 119 -22.35 -0.35 -13.19
CA LYS A 119 -21.14 -0.03 -12.42
C LYS A 119 -21.11 1.42 -11.96
N GLN A 120 -21.50 2.36 -12.81
CA GLN A 120 -21.62 3.77 -12.45
C GLN A 120 -22.59 3.98 -11.28
N THR A 121 -23.75 3.32 -11.33
CA THR A 121 -24.74 3.37 -10.25
C THR A 121 -24.19 2.76 -8.96
N ALA A 122 -23.52 1.62 -9.04
CA ALA A 122 -22.92 0.95 -7.88
C ALA A 122 -21.79 1.76 -7.22
N ILE A 123 -20.98 2.46 -8.02
CA ILE A 123 -19.87 3.30 -7.54
C ILE A 123 -20.38 4.65 -7.03
N GLY A 124 -21.43 5.19 -7.60
CA GLY A 124 -22.11 6.41 -7.21
C GLY A 124 -21.62 7.67 -7.91
N SER A 125 -20.31 7.90 -8.04
CA SER A 125 -19.82 9.14 -8.68
C SER A 125 -18.46 8.98 -9.35
N SER A 126 -18.16 9.92 -10.27
CA SER A 126 -16.83 10.05 -10.88
C SER A 126 -15.74 10.35 -9.84
N ASP A 127 -16.07 11.11 -8.79
CA ASP A 127 -15.12 11.45 -7.72
C ASP A 127 -14.57 10.21 -7.02
N VAL A 128 -15.38 9.17 -6.86
CA VAL A 128 -14.94 7.87 -6.28
C VAL A 128 -13.96 7.17 -7.22
N VAL A 129 -14.24 7.15 -8.53
CA VAL A 129 -13.31 6.56 -9.51
C VAL A 129 -11.99 7.33 -9.54
N ASP A 130 -12.04 8.65 -9.57
CA ASP A 130 -10.85 9.49 -9.55
C ASP A 130 -10.06 9.32 -8.25
N PHE A 131 -10.73 9.21 -7.12
CA PHE A 131 -10.11 8.91 -5.84
C PHE A 131 -9.41 7.54 -5.84
N VAL A 132 -10.05 6.50 -6.37
CA VAL A 132 -9.42 5.17 -6.53
C VAL A 132 -8.20 5.26 -7.45
N ARG A 133 -8.24 6.08 -8.48
CA ARG A 133 -7.11 6.38 -9.37
C ARG A 133 -5.99 7.17 -8.69
N GLY A 134 -6.22 7.73 -7.50
CA GLY A 134 -5.22 8.43 -6.71
C GLY A 134 -5.40 9.95 -6.63
N VAL A 135 -6.49 10.51 -7.13
CA VAL A 135 -6.82 11.93 -6.96
C VAL A 135 -7.24 12.16 -5.52
N THR A 136 -6.63 13.15 -4.85
CA THR A 136 -6.89 13.44 -3.41
C THR A 136 -7.70 14.69 -3.19
N SER A 137 -8.02 15.46 -4.24
CA SER A 137 -8.74 16.75 -4.14
C SER A 137 -10.15 16.64 -3.54
N LYS A 138 -10.73 15.43 -3.50
CA LYS A 138 -12.05 15.15 -2.94
C LYS A 138 -11.99 14.50 -1.55
N SER A 139 -10.81 14.41 -0.94
CA SER A 139 -10.66 13.93 0.44
C SER A 139 -11.12 15.00 1.44
N VAL A 140 -11.46 14.56 2.65
CA VAL A 140 -11.87 15.47 3.74
C VAL A 140 -10.81 16.54 4.02
N ALA A 141 -9.53 16.19 3.98
CA ALA A 141 -8.42 17.13 4.15
C ALA A 141 -8.38 18.22 3.06
N SER A 142 -8.98 17.97 1.90
CA SER A 142 -9.09 18.92 0.78
C SER A 142 -10.47 19.56 0.68
N GLY A 143 -11.33 19.42 1.70
CA GLY A 143 -12.70 19.96 1.71
C GLY A 143 -13.73 19.07 1.02
N GLY A 144 -13.39 17.83 0.65
CA GLY A 144 -14.32 16.86 0.06
C GLY A 144 -14.95 15.95 1.12
N THR A 145 -15.54 14.85 0.65
CA THR A 145 -16.27 13.88 1.49
C THR A 145 -15.59 12.51 1.56
N LEU A 146 -14.56 12.27 0.75
CA LEU A 146 -13.87 10.99 0.71
C LEU A 146 -12.79 10.91 1.80
N ARG A 147 -12.52 9.71 2.29
CA ARG A 147 -11.56 9.51 3.37
C ARG A 147 -10.17 10.09 3.06
N ASN A 148 -9.46 10.52 4.06
CA ASN A 148 -8.04 10.82 3.92
C ASN A 148 -7.24 9.53 3.68
N ARG A 149 -6.11 9.65 3.00
CA ARG A 149 -5.15 8.56 2.78
C ARG A 149 -3.80 8.99 3.31
N SER A 150 -3.16 8.09 4.05
CA SER A 150 -1.75 8.21 4.45
C SER A 150 -0.82 7.86 3.28
N SER A 151 -1.26 6.95 2.39
CA SER A 151 -0.56 6.54 1.18
C SER A 151 -1.54 6.35 0.03
N LEU A 152 -1.07 6.52 -1.20
CA LEU A 152 -1.84 6.20 -2.42
C LEU A 152 -1.91 4.68 -2.68
N LEU A 153 -1.00 3.91 -2.12
CA LEU A 153 -1.07 2.46 -2.10
C LEU A 153 -1.98 2.00 -0.97
N GLY A 154 -2.83 1.02 -1.25
CA GLY A 154 -3.58 0.32 -0.21
C GLY A 154 -2.66 -0.53 0.66
N ASP A 155 -3.21 -1.08 1.73
CA ASP A 155 -2.49 -1.98 2.62
C ASP A 155 -2.00 -3.23 1.88
N ILE A 156 -0.79 -3.65 2.23
CA ILE A 156 -0.15 -4.88 1.73
C ILE A 156 -0.07 -5.83 2.92
N ALA A 157 -1.23 -6.39 3.32
CA ALA A 157 -1.35 -7.08 4.58
C ALA A 157 -0.74 -8.49 4.61
N ASN A 158 -0.73 -9.22 3.50
CA ASN A 158 -0.28 -10.64 3.51
C ASN A 158 0.45 -11.14 2.26
N PRO A 159 0.54 -10.45 1.13
CA PRO A 159 1.26 -10.98 -0.01
C PRO A 159 2.76 -10.86 0.18
N ALA A 160 3.49 -11.93 -0.12
CA ALA A 160 4.92 -11.87 -0.34
C ALA A 160 5.17 -11.24 -1.72
N PRO A 161 5.92 -10.14 -1.84
CA PRO A 161 6.31 -9.60 -3.12
C PRO A 161 7.12 -10.65 -3.91
N ALA A 162 6.82 -10.85 -5.18
CA ALA A 162 7.64 -11.67 -6.07
C ALA A 162 8.59 -10.78 -6.88
N TYR A 163 9.89 -11.06 -6.81
CA TYR A 163 10.86 -10.35 -7.62
C TYR A 163 10.94 -11.00 -9.01
N VAL A 164 10.56 -10.24 -10.02
CA VAL A 164 10.65 -10.66 -11.42
C VAL A 164 11.76 -9.85 -12.08
N LYS A 165 12.87 -10.49 -12.42
CA LYS A 165 13.94 -9.86 -13.20
C LYS A 165 13.44 -9.50 -14.59
N ALA A 166 14.02 -8.46 -15.18
CA ALA A 166 13.83 -8.21 -16.59
C ALA A 166 14.23 -9.46 -17.39
N SER A 167 13.34 -9.95 -18.21
CA SER A 167 13.66 -11.05 -19.12
C SER A 167 14.71 -10.59 -20.10
N ASN A 168 15.82 -11.32 -20.23
CA ASN A 168 16.80 -11.12 -21.30
C ASN A 168 16.27 -11.63 -22.65
N THR A 169 15.11 -12.24 -22.68
CA THR A 169 14.45 -12.66 -23.90
C THR A 169 13.68 -11.48 -24.48
N VAL A 170 14.21 -10.92 -25.56
CA VAL A 170 13.46 -10.04 -26.44
C VAL A 170 12.44 -10.93 -27.16
N PHE A 171 11.18 -10.89 -26.71
CA PHE A 171 10.10 -11.41 -27.54
C PHE A 171 9.96 -10.46 -28.72
N ALA A 172 10.57 -10.78 -29.85
CA ALA A 172 10.19 -10.17 -31.11
C ALA A 172 8.73 -10.58 -31.37
N PRO A 173 7.80 -9.63 -31.64
CA PRO A 173 6.47 -10.02 -32.07
C PRO A 173 6.65 -10.87 -33.31
N ALA A 174 6.02 -12.05 -33.35
CA ALA A 174 5.90 -12.81 -34.58
C ALA A 174 5.21 -11.90 -35.59
N ASN A 175 5.90 -11.59 -36.69
CA ASN A 175 5.27 -10.92 -37.79
C ASN A 175 4.32 -11.94 -38.46
N ASP A 176 3.02 -11.78 -38.20
CA ASP A 176 1.97 -12.41 -39.00
C ASP A 176 1.78 -11.61 -40.32
#